data_c762ea01f5c0f1da5986a37820e09b2e
#
_entry.id   c762ea01f5c0f1da5986a37820e09b2e
#
_cell.length_a   1.000
_cell.length_b   1.000
_cell.length_c   1.000
_cell.angle_alpha   90.00
_cell.angle_beta   90.00
_cell.angle_gamma   90.00
#
_symmetry.space_group_name_H-M   'P 1'
#
loop_
_entity.id
_entity.type
_entity.pdbx_description
1 polymer ?
#
loop_
_entity_poly.entity_id
_entity_poly.type
_entity_poly.pdbx_seq_one_letter_code
_entity_poly.pdbx_strand_id
1 'polypeptide(L)'
;MGHEFELRKEIELDATPEQVWDAIATGPGVDSWFMGRNEIEPHEGGAVRMTIAGHTDESTITAWEPMKRLAHRSPVGDDGAFMAFEYLIEGRAGGSTVLRMVQSGVLGGDWETEYDALNEGWDVYLHSLAQYLAHFPGRRAAVVTIIKPQAADRDKAWTAIKAELGVTDEIAVGDRVHLTIDGAPPVEGVVDYDGLPTFIGVRSADGLYRFIHSGPLRGDVVVLGHHIYSDVDPEPAQQAWQSWLDRVFA
;
A
#
# COMPACT_ATOMS: atom_id res chain seq x y z
N MET A 1 -22.63 -7.61 16.96
CA MET A 1 -21.87 -7.10 18.11
C MET A 1 -20.45 -6.84 17.61
N GLY A 2 -19.88 -5.69 17.93
CA GLY A 2 -18.51 -5.39 17.55
C GLY A 2 -17.53 -6.31 18.27
N HIS A 3 -16.44 -6.64 17.61
CA HIS A 3 -15.34 -7.46 18.11
C HIS A 3 -14.09 -6.59 18.29
N GLU A 4 -13.55 -6.53 19.51
CA GLU A 4 -12.28 -5.84 19.76
C GLU A 4 -11.13 -6.62 19.15
N PHE A 5 -10.21 -5.89 18.49
CA PHE A 5 -9.01 -6.49 17.92
C PHE A 5 -7.78 -5.65 18.19
N GLU A 6 -6.63 -6.29 18.13
CA GLU A 6 -5.33 -5.66 18.11
C GLU A 6 -4.41 -6.45 17.18
N LEU A 7 -3.76 -5.74 16.27
CA LEU A 7 -2.79 -6.26 15.31
C LEU A 7 -1.46 -5.53 15.53
N ARG A 8 -0.38 -6.28 15.66
CA ARG A 8 0.98 -5.74 15.88
C ARG A 8 1.91 -6.19 14.78
N LYS A 9 2.66 -5.25 14.24
CA LYS A 9 3.74 -5.51 13.28
C LYS A 9 5.02 -4.82 13.74
N GLU A 10 6.15 -5.44 13.46
CA GLU A 10 7.47 -4.86 13.66
C GLU A 10 8.31 -5.11 12.43
N ILE A 11 9.04 -4.09 11.98
CA ILE A 11 9.95 -4.18 10.84
C ILE A 11 11.22 -3.37 11.11
N GLU A 12 12.37 -3.92 10.75
CA GLU A 12 13.62 -3.19 10.69
C GLU A 12 13.79 -2.59 9.27
N LEU A 13 14.07 -1.29 9.23
CA LEU A 13 14.18 -0.48 8.02
C LEU A 13 15.60 0.03 7.89
N ASP A 14 16.20 -0.10 6.71
CA ASP A 14 17.50 0.49 6.38
C ASP A 14 17.33 1.97 6.04
N ALA A 15 16.95 2.73 7.06
CA ALA A 15 16.64 4.15 6.97
C ALA A 15 16.78 4.82 8.34
N THR A 16 17.07 6.12 8.35
CA THR A 16 17.14 6.89 9.60
C THR A 16 15.75 7.16 10.19
N PRO A 17 15.63 7.45 11.50
CA PRO A 17 14.37 7.86 12.11
C PRO A 17 13.68 9.03 11.40
N GLU A 18 14.45 9.98 10.87
CA GLU A 18 13.95 11.14 10.13
C GLU A 18 13.32 10.72 8.80
N GLN A 19 13.93 9.78 8.08
CA GLN A 19 13.40 9.24 6.81
C GLN A 19 12.12 8.44 7.06
N VAL A 20 12.10 7.61 8.12
CA VAL A 20 10.90 6.87 8.51
C VAL A 20 9.79 7.83 8.92
N TRP A 21 10.11 8.86 9.71
CA TRP A 21 9.14 9.88 10.13
C TRP A 21 8.54 10.61 8.92
N ASP A 22 9.37 11.08 7.98
CA ASP A 22 8.86 11.74 6.76
C ASP A 22 7.91 10.81 5.98
N ALA A 23 8.23 9.53 5.91
CA ALA A 23 7.43 8.54 5.19
C ALA A 23 6.06 8.26 5.83
N ILE A 24 5.92 8.32 7.18
CA ILE A 24 4.68 7.97 7.87
C ILE A 24 3.89 9.17 8.40
N ALA A 25 4.53 10.34 8.54
CA ALA A 25 3.96 11.51 9.21
C ALA A 25 3.68 12.69 8.27
N THR A 26 3.89 12.53 6.97
CA THR A 26 3.54 13.55 5.97
C THR A 26 2.65 12.96 4.89
N GLY A 27 1.66 13.72 4.41
CA GLY A 27 0.79 13.25 3.33
C GLY A 27 1.58 12.74 2.11
N PRO A 28 2.47 13.56 1.51
CA PRO A 28 3.31 13.12 0.39
C PRO A 28 4.27 11.95 0.72
N GLY A 29 4.68 11.80 1.99
CA GLY A 29 5.46 10.66 2.45
C GLY A 29 4.64 9.38 2.39
N VAL A 30 3.44 9.40 2.99
CA VAL A 30 2.50 8.26 2.97
C VAL A 30 2.09 7.91 1.55
N ASP A 31 1.78 8.89 0.70
CA ASP A 31 1.46 8.68 -0.73
C ASP A 31 2.58 7.99 -1.50
N SER A 32 3.81 7.98 -0.97
CA SER A 32 4.95 7.37 -1.65
C SER A 32 5.07 5.85 -1.43
N TRP A 33 4.22 5.22 -0.62
CA TRP A 33 4.27 3.77 -0.38
C TRP A 33 2.94 3.13 0.01
N PHE A 34 1.98 3.95 0.45
CA PHE A 34 0.67 3.49 0.93
C PHE A 34 -0.42 3.82 -0.09
N MET A 35 -1.62 3.32 0.13
CA MET A 35 -2.75 3.54 -0.76
C MET A 35 -3.35 4.95 -0.62
N GLY A 36 -4.08 5.34 -1.68
CA GLY A 36 -4.88 6.56 -1.69
C GLY A 36 -4.05 7.84 -1.73
N ARG A 37 -4.73 8.96 -1.51
CA ARG A 37 -4.14 10.27 -1.30
C ARG A 37 -4.30 10.64 0.16
N ASN A 38 -3.21 11.05 0.79
CA ASN A 38 -3.17 11.30 2.23
C ASN A 38 -2.87 12.77 2.54
N GLU A 39 -3.57 13.30 3.52
CA GLU A 39 -3.34 14.64 4.08
C GLU A 39 -3.20 14.53 5.59
N ILE A 40 -2.15 15.13 6.13
CA ILE A 40 -1.83 15.06 7.56
C ILE A 40 -1.60 16.48 8.09
N GLU A 41 -2.36 16.88 9.09
CA GLU A 41 -2.16 18.12 9.85
C GLU A 41 -1.17 17.83 10.99
N PRO A 42 0.06 18.41 10.99
CA PRO A 42 1.19 17.89 11.74
C PRO A 42 1.20 18.34 13.23
N HIS A 43 0.17 18.03 13.97
CA HIS A 43 0.08 18.31 15.41
C HIS A 43 -0.95 17.40 16.09
N GLU A 44 -0.85 17.24 17.41
CA GLU A 44 -1.87 16.58 18.22
C GLU A 44 -3.22 17.32 18.10
N GLY A 45 -4.31 16.59 17.87
CA GLY A 45 -5.62 17.11 17.53
C GLY A 45 -5.81 17.41 16.04
N GLY A 46 -4.77 17.37 15.21
CA GLY A 46 -4.84 17.54 13.76
C GLY A 46 -5.51 16.35 13.08
N ALA A 47 -5.95 16.55 11.84
CA ALA A 47 -6.62 15.53 11.04
C ALA A 47 -5.61 14.69 10.23
N VAL A 48 -5.90 13.41 10.07
CA VAL A 48 -5.35 12.51 9.06
C VAL A 48 -6.48 12.13 8.14
N ARG A 49 -6.36 12.44 6.86
CA ARG A 49 -7.35 12.13 5.82
C ARG A 49 -6.74 11.22 4.77
N MET A 50 -7.43 10.14 4.43
CA MET A 50 -7.08 9.26 3.32
C MET A 50 -8.23 9.22 2.34
N THR A 51 -7.97 9.58 1.08
CA THR A 51 -8.97 9.55 0.00
C THR A 51 -8.61 8.46 -1.00
N ILE A 52 -9.53 7.52 -1.22
CA ILE A 52 -9.41 6.47 -2.23
C ILE A 52 -10.74 6.30 -2.96
N ALA A 53 -10.71 6.22 -4.28
CA ALA A 53 -11.91 6.06 -5.13
C ALA A 53 -13.06 7.04 -4.81
N GLY A 54 -12.73 8.26 -4.39
CA GLY A 54 -13.70 9.31 -4.06
C GLY A 54 -14.30 9.23 -2.66
N HIS A 55 -13.91 8.24 -1.86
CA HIS A 55 -14.25 8.14 -0.44
C HIS A 55 -13.10 8.67 0.41
N THR A 56 -13.42 9.44 1.45
CA THR A 56 -12.42 9.99 2.38
C THR A 56 -12.71 9.48 3.80
N ASP A 57 -11.72 8.79 4.36
CA ASP A 57 -11.67 8.44 5.77
C ASP A 57 -10.92 9.52 6.53
N GLU A 58 -11.43 9.91 7.71
CA GLU A 58 -10.78 10.89 8.58
C GLU A 58 -10.52 10.31 9.97
N SER A 59 -9.36 10.61 10.51
CA SER A 59 -8.93 10.28 11.87
C SER A 59 -8.35 11.52 12.54
N THR A 60 -8.34 11.54 13.87
CA THR A 60 -7.72 12.60 14.66
C THR A 60 -6.41 12.11 15.25
N ILE A 61 -5.35 12.92 15.14
CA ILE A 61 -4.04 12.63 15.75
C ILE A 61 -4.16 12.71 17.28
N THR A 62 -3.83 11.62 17.96
CA THR A 62 -3.88 11.49 19.41
C THR A 62 -2.49 11.54 20.08
N ALA A 63 -1.42 11.37 19.29
CA ALA A 63 -0.05 11.61 19.72
C ALA A 63 0.80 12.06 18.52
N TRP A 64 1.61 13.09 18.74
CA TRP A 64 2.54 13.64 17.75
C TRP A 64 3.90 13.93 18.42
N GLU A 65 4.79 12.95 18.37
CA GLU A 65 6.15 13.05 18.92
C GLU A 65 7.14 12.81 17.77
N PRO A 66 7.66 13.87 17.12
CA PRO A 66 8.50 13.75 15.94
C PRO A 66 9.65 12.73 16.11
N MET A 67 9.79 11.85 15.12
CA MET A 67 10.79 10.77 15.03
C MET A 67 10.69 9.71 16.15
N LYS A 68 9.58 9.69 16.92
CA LYS A 68 9.36 8.74 18.01
C LYS A 68 8.01 8.07 17.96
N ARG A 69 6.92 8.86 17.86
CA ARG A 69 5.57 8.33 17.97
C ARG A 69 4.56 9.15 17.17
N LEU A 70 3.77 8.47 16.39
CA LEU A 70 2.55 8.97 15.75
C LEU A 70 1.39 8.07 16.14
N ALA A 71 0.30 8.64 16.64
CA ALA A 71 -0.93 7.89 16.82
C ALA A 71 -2.13 8.70 16.34
N HIS A 72 -3.11 8.01 15.75
CA HIS A 72 -4.37 8.63 15.32
C HIS A 72 -5.52 7.64 15.45
N ARG A 73 -6.75 8.15 15.54
CA ARG A 73 -7.94 7.35 15.73
C ARG A 73 -9.11 7.92 14.92
N SER A 74 -9.87 7.04 14.28
CA SER A 74 -11.13 7.42 13.64
C SER A 74 -12.20 7.79 14.67
N PRO A 75 -13.24 8.55 14.30
CA PRO A 75 -14.45 8.67 15.08
C PRO A 75 -15.06 7.29 15.36
N VAL A 76 -15.86 7.21 16.41
CA VAL A 76 -16.66 6.00 16.68
C VAL A 76 -17.92 6.07 15.82
N GLY A 77 -18.14 5.05 14.99
CA GLY A 77 -19.34 4.92 14.17
C GLY A 77 -20.60 4.64 14.99
N ASP A 78 -21.75 4.73 14.37
CA ASP A 78 -23.06 4.48 15.01
C ASP A 78 -23.19 3.03 15.51
N ASP A 79 -22.46 2.10 14.92
CA ASP A 79 -22.38 0.68 15.32
C ASP A 79 -21.30 0.41 16.39
N GLY A 80 -20.59 1.45 16.85
CA GLY A 80 -19.51 1.37 17.82
C GLY A 80 -18.15 1.01 17.22
N ALA A 81 -18.06 0.82 15.90
CA ALA A 81 -16.79 0.53 15.21
C ALA A 81 -15.85 1.75 15.21
N PHE A 82 -14.56 1.51 15.35
CA PHE A 82 -13.49 2.50 15.18
C PHE A 82 -12.18 1.81 14.88
N MET A 83 -11.26 2.58 14.33
CA MET A 83 -9.86 2.18 14.08
C MET A 83 -8.89 3.14 14.75
N ALA A 84 -7.87 2.61 15.38
CA ALA A 84 -6.76 3.38 15.95
C ALA A 84 -5.44 2.80 15.46
N PHE A 85 -4.51 3.69 15.18
CA PHE A 85 -3.16 3.37 14.70
C PHE A 85 -2.12 4.02 15.59
N GLU A 86 -1.06 3.29 15.90
CA GLU A 86 0.10 3.79 16.61
C GLU A 86 1.37 3.31 15.91
N TYR A 87 2.26 4.23 15.64
CA TYR A 87 3.59 3.99 15.09
C TYR A 87 4.64 4.42 16.10
N LEU A 88 5.54 3.51 16.44
CA LEU A 88 6.68 3.76 17.34
C LEU A 88 7.97 3.58 16.55
N ILE A 89 8.86 4.58 16.62
CA ILE A 89 10.13 4.63 15.90
C ILE A 89 11.27 4.50 16.90
N GLU A 90 12.15 3.54 16.67
CA GLU A 90 13.35 3.32 17.49
C GLU A 90 14.59 3.25 16.60
N GLY A 91 15.43 4.28 16.63
CA GLY A 91 16.70 4.27 15.92
C GLY A 91 17.67 3.24 16.50
N ARG A 92 18.44 2.59 15.63
CA ARG A 92 19.47 1.61 15.97
C ARG A 92 20.88 2.15 15.68
N ALA A 93 21.85 1.60 16.37
CA ALA A 93 23.25 1.84 16.04
C ALA A 93 23.54 1.30 14.62
N GLY A 94 24.15 2.15 13.77
CA GLY A 94 24.40 1.79 12.37
C GLY A 94 23.48 2.49 11.36
N GLY A 95 22.46 3.23 11.84
CA GLY A 95 21.59 4.07 10.97
C GLY A 95 20.32 3.37 10.52
N SER A 96 20.02 2.15 10.98
CA SER A 96 18.72 1.51 10.78
C SER A 96 17.70 1.94 11.83
N THR A 97 16.44 1.66 11.56
CA THR A 97 15.31 2.02 12.43
C THR A 97 14.37 0.83 12.56
N VAL A 98 13.93 0.55 13.78
CA VAL A 98 12.80 -0.35 14.02
C VAL A 98 11.52 0.47 14.06
N LEU A 99 10.58 0.11 13.21
CA LEU A 99 9.22 0.62 13.23
C LEU A 99 8.29 -0.45 13.81
N ARG A 100 7.57 -0.08 14.88
CA ARG A 100 6.47 -0.88 15.41
C ARG A 100 5.16 -0.21 15.08
N MET A 101 4.24 -0.96 14.52
CA MET A 101 2.89 -0.50 14.22
C MET A 101 1.89 -1.33 15.01
N VAL A 102 0.97 -0.64 15.66
CA VAL A 102 -0.19 -1.25 16.30
C VAL A 102 -1.44 -0.69 15.67
N GLN A 103 -2.29 -1.56 15.15
CA GLN A 103 -3.65 -1.23 14.76
C GLN A 103 -4.62 -1.90 15.72
N SER A 104 -5.54 -1.15 16.26
CA SER A 104 -6.55 -1.65 17.20
C SER A 104 -7.90 -1.01 16.96
N GLY A 105 -8.94 -1.60 17.49
CA GLY A 105 -10.28 -1.05 17.35
C GLY A 105 -11.38 -2.06 17.58
N VAL A 106 -12.52 -1.78 16.97
CA VAL A 106 -13.70 -2.65 16.99
C VAL A 106 -14.12 -2.90 15.55
N LEU A 107 -14.09 -4.16 15.13
CA LEU A 107 -14.61 -4.65 13.85
C LEU A 107 -16.08 -5.07 14.01
N GLY A 108 -16.87 -4.88 12.96
CA GLY A 108 -18.24 -5.34 12.85
C GLY A 108 -18.37 -6.62 12.01
N GLY A 109 -19.58 -7.12 11.85
CA GLY A 109 -19.93 -8.15 10.85
C GLY A 109 -19.06 -9.41 10.89
N ASP A 110 -18.41 -9.72 9.78
CA ASP A 110 -17.46 -10.83 9.60
C ASP A 110 -16.04 -10.37 9.99
N TRP A 111 -15.86 -10.19 11.29
CA TRP A 111 -14.61 -9.64 11.86
C TRP A 111 -13.38 -10.53 11.59
N GLU A 112 -13.53 -11.85 11.48
CA GLU A 112 -12.41 -12.77 11.21
C GLU A 112 -11.82 -12.52 9.82
N THR A 113 -12.68 -12.48 8.81
CA THR A 113 -12.27 -12.17 7.43
C THR A 113 -11.68 -10.76 7.33
N GLU A 114 -12.22 -9.81 8.05
CA GLU A 114 -11.70 -8.44 8.08
C GLU A 114 -10.32 -8.36 8.75
N TYR A 115 -10.15 -9.04 9.88
CA TYR A 115 -8.86 -9.11 10.58
C TYR A 115 -7.77 -9.76 9.73
N ASP A 116 -8.07 -10.89 9.10
CA ASP A 116 -7.10 -11.57 8.22
C ASP A 116 -6.68 -10.67 7.06
N ALA A 117 -7.62 -9.96 6.45
CA ALA A 117 -7.32 -9.02 5.38
C ALA A 117 -6.49 -7.81 5.83
N LEU A 118 -6.72 -7.28 7.04
CA LEU A 118 -5.89 -6.23 7.62
C LEU A 118 -4.48 -6.74 7.89
N ASN A 119 -4.36 -7.95 8.45
CA ASN A 119 -3.08 -8.56 8.76
C ASN A 119 -2.23 -8.79 7.50
N GLU A 120 -2.80 -9.39 6.45
CA GLU A 120 -2.15 -9.59 5.16
C GLU A 120 -1.82 -8.25 4.47
N GLY A 121 -2.75 -7.29 4.50
CA GLY A 121 -2.57 -5.97 3.93
C GLY A 121 -1.37 -5.23 4.54
N TRP A 122 -1.19 -5.31 5.85
CA TRP A 122 -0.03 -4.69 6.50
C TRP A 122 1.30 -5.34 6.15
N ASP A 123 1.35 -6.64 5.91
CA ASP A 123 2.57 -7.29 5.44
C ASP A 123 3.01 -6.72 4.08
N VAL A 124 2.05 -6.52 3.17
CA VAL A 124 2.30 -5.91 1.87
C VAL A 124 2.72 -4.44 1.98
N TYR A 125 2.02 -3.64 2.79
CA TYR A 125 2.33 -2.22 2.90
C TYR A 125 3.64 -1.94 3.64
N LEU A 126 3.96 -2.68 4.69
CA LEU A 126 5.25 -2.55 5.36
C LEU A 126 6.40 -3.00 4.46
N HIS A 127 6.19 -4.03 3.63
CA HIS A 127 7.14 -4.37 2.57
C HIS A 127 7.30 -3.21 1.58
N SER A 128 6.21 -2.58 1.14
CA SER A 128 6.28 -1.42 0.24
C SER A 128 7.01 -0.23 0.88
N LEU A 129 6.80 0.03 2.17
CA LEU A 129 7.55 1.04 2.93
C LEU A 129 9.06 0.72 2.94
N ALA A 130 9.43 -0.53 3.20
CA ALA A 130 10.83 -0.96 3.18
C ALA A 130 11.47 -0.77 1.80
N GLN A 131 10.77 -1.15 0.72
CA GLN A 131 11.24 -0.94 -0.65
C GLN A 131 11.37 0.56 -0.99
N TYR A 132 10.41 1.38 -0.57
CA TYR A 132 10.47 2.84 -0.75
C TYR A 132 11.70 3.43 -0.07
N LEU A 133 11.89 3.13 1.21
CA LEU A 133 13.00 3.68 1.99
C LEU A 133 14.37 3.19 1.51
N ALA A 134 14.48 1.95 1.05
CA ALA A 134 15.73 1.38 0.55
C ALA A 134 16.12 1.90 -0.84
N HIS A 135 15.14 2.18 -1.72
CA HIS A 135 15.41 2.46 -3.14
C HIS A 135 15.02 3.85 -3.61
N PHE A 136 14.07 4.49 -2.93
CA PHE A 136 13.48 5.77 -3.35
C PHE A 136 13.37 6.80 -2.22
N PRO A 137 14.29 6.83 -1.22
CA PRO A 137 14.12 7.67 -0.04
C PRO A 137 13.99 9.15 -0.43
N GLY A 138 12.96 9.80 0.10
CA GLY A 138 12.68 11.22 -0.13
C GLY A 138 12.11 11.57 -1.51
N ARG A 139 11.95 10.60 -2.43
CA ARG A 139 11.26 10.82 -3.71
C ARG A 139 9.75 10.82 -3.47
N ARG A 140 9.04 11.63 -4.25
CA ARG A 140 7.57 11.66 -4.23
C ARG A 140 7.03 10.85 -5.40
N ALA A 141 6.02 10.03 -5.14
CA ALA A 141 5.42 9.19 -6.16
C ALA A 141 4.28 9.90 -6.89
N ALA A 142 4.18 9.69 -8.21
CA ALA A 142 2.93 9.75 -8.90
C ALA A 142 2.15 8.46 -8.59
N VAL A 143 1.01 8.59 -7.93
CA VAL A 143 0.20 7.43 -7.50
C VAL A 143 -0.80 7.08 -8.59
N VAL A 144 -0.80 5.81 -9.00
CA VAL A 144 -1.79 5.24 -9.91
C VAL A 144 -2.61 4.20 -9.16
N THR A 145 -3.90 4.47 -8.99
CA THR A 145 -4.84 3.52 -8.35
C THR A 145 -5.98 3.21 -9.30
N ILE A 146 -6.10 1.95 -9.70
CA ILE A 146 -7.16 1.50 -10.61
C ILE A 146 -7.86 0.30 -9.97
N ILE A 147 -9.19 0.32 -10.00
CA ILE A 147 -10.04 -0.73 -9.45
C ILE A 147 -10.90 -1.27 -10.59
N LYS A 148 -10.72 -2.53 -10.94
CA LYS A 148 -11.54 -3.23 -11.93
C LYS A 148 -12.40 -4.29 -11.24
N PRO A 149 -13.70 -4.03 -11.03
CA PRO A 149 -14.60 -4.99 -10.44
C PRO A 149 -14.89 -6.14 -11.43
N GLN A 150 -15.11 -7.33 -10.90
CA GLN A 150 -15.50 -8.53 -11.66
C GLN A 150 -14.57 -8.83 -12.84
N ALA A 151 -13.26 -8.64 -12.66
CA ALA A 151 -12.29 -8.79 -13.73
C ALA A 151 -12.20 -10.25 -14.20
N ALA A 152 -11.89 -11.17 -13.31
CA ALA A 152 -11.82 -12.62 -13.52
C ALA A 152 -11.63 -13.32 -12.17
N ASP A 153 -11.85 -14.63 -12.11
CA ASP A 153 -11.38 -15.41 -10.97
C ASP A 153 -9.85 -15.31 -10.84
N ARG A 154 -9.34 -15.51 -9.62
CA ARG A 154 -7.93 -15.28 -9.28
C ARG A 154 -6.96 -15.99 -10.24
N ASP A 155 -7.20 -17.25 -10.55
CA ASP A 155 -6.25 -18.05 -11.33
C ASP A 155 -6.17 -17.54 -12.79
N LYS A 156 -7.30 -17.14 -13.38
CA LYS A 156 -7.34 -16.50 -14.69
C LYS A 156 -6.71 -15.11 -14.65
N ALA A 157 -7.01 -14.33 -13.61
CA ALA A 157 -6.42 -12.99 -13.45
C ALA A 157 -4.90 -13.07 -13.37
N TRP A 158 -4.36 -13.99 -12.56
CA TRP A 158 -2.91 -14.17 -12.46
C TRP A 158 -2.30 -14.73 -13.74
N THR A 159 -2.95 -15.64 -14.44
CA THR A 159 -2.47 -16.13 -15.74
C THR A 159 -2.34 -14.98 -16.74
N ALA A 160 -3.34 -14.09 -16.82
CA ALA A 160 -3.29 -12.94 -17.70
C ALA A 160 -2.20 -11.94 -17.30
N ILE A 161 -2.13 -11.56 -16.02
CA ILE A 161 -1.13 -10.59 -15.51
C ILE A 161 0.29 -11.13 -15.68
N LYS A 162 0.55 -12.40 -15.34
CA LYS A 162 1.87 -13.04 -15.50
C LYS A 162 2.30 -13.07 -16.98
N ALA A 163 1.38 -13.36 -17.88
CA ALA A 163 1.67 -13.34 -19.33
C ALA A 163 2.10 -11.93 -19.80
N GLU A 164 1.43 -10.89 -19.34
CA GLU A 164 1.82 -9.49 -19.61
C GLU A 164 3.18 -9.12 -19.00
N LEU A 165 3.49 -9.65 -17.81
CA LEU A 165 4.78 -9.45 -17.16
C LEU A 165 5.93 -10.26 -17.81
N GLY A 166 5.62 -11.11 -18.80
CA GLY A 166 6.60 -11.98 -19.45
C GLY A 166 7.06 -13.16 -18.59
N VAL A 167 6.29 -13.55 -17.57
CA VAL A 167 6.55 -14.69 -16.71
C VAL A 167 5.57 -15.82 -17.05
N THR A 168 6.09 -17.00 -17.39
CA THR A 168 5.28 -18.14 -17.88
C THR A 168 5.03 -19.22 -16.83
N ASP A 169 5.87 -19.26 -15.77
CA ASP A 169 5.86 -20.30 -14.75
C ASP A 169 5.46 -19.74 -13.35
N GLU A 170 5.80 -20.46 -12.29
CA GLU A 170 5.68 -19.93 -10.94
C GLU A 170 6.55 -18.67 -10.83
N ILE A 171 5.94 -17.60 -10.36
CA ILE A 171 6.63 -16.32 -10.15
C ILE A 171 7.35 -16.37 -8.80
N ALA A 172 8.58 -15.86 -8.74
CA ALA A 172 9.38 -15.80 -7.52
C ALA A 172 10.09 -14.46 -7.37
N VAL A 173 10.36 -14.06 -6.12
CA VAL A 173 11.16 -12.87 -5.83
C VAL A 173 12.51 -12.96 -6.53
N GLY A 174 12.87 -11.91 -7.27
CA GLY A 174 14.08 -11.81 -8.09
C GLY A 174 13.89 -12.11 -9.56
N ASP A 175 12.74 -12.65 -9.98
CA ASP A 175 12.43 -12.86 -11.39
C ASP A 175 12.37 -11.53 -12.12
N ARG A 176 12.97 -11.51 -13.33
CA ARG A 176 12.92 -10.33 -14.19
C ARG A 176 11.60 -10.24 -14.90
N VAL A 177 11.04 -9.06 -14.93
CA VAL A 177 9.79 -8.75 -15.63
C VAL A 177 10.01 -7.64 -16.64
N HIS A 178 9.29 -7.74 -17.73
CA HIS A 178 9.21 -6.71 -18.76
C HIS A 178 7.75 -6.53 -19.17
N LEU A 179 7.21 -5.35 -18.94
CA LEU A 179 5.82 -5.02 -19.27
C LEU A 179 5.76 -3.80 -20.17
N THR A 180 5.11 -3.92 -21.30
CA THR A 180 4.86 -2.82 -22.24
C THR A 180 3.44 -2.30 -22.06
N ILE A 181 3.31 -0.99 -21.91
CA ILE A 181 2.04 -0.29 -21.71
C ILE A 181 1.93 0.81 -22.76
N ASP A 182 0.87 0.77 -23.56
CA ASP A 182 0.63 1.80 -24.55
C ASP A 182 0.39 3.16 -23.86
N GLY A 183 1.17 4.15 -24.21
CA GLY A 183 1.07 5.50 -23.65
C GLY A 183 1.80 5.71 -22.31
N ALA A 184 2.56 4.71 -21.83
CA ALA A 184 3.42 4.85 -20.66
C ALA A 184 4.83 4.25 -20.94
N PRO A 185 5.86 4.64 -20.18
CA PRO A 185 7.16 3.99 -20.26
C PRO A 185 7.05 2.48 -19.92
N PRO A 186 7.84 1.61 -20.60
CA PRO A 186 7.87 0.20 -20.26
C PRO A 186 8.40 -0.01 -18.83
N VAL A 187 7.86 -1.02 -18.15
CA VAL A 187 8.33 -1.42 -16.83
C VAL A 187 9.36 -2.53 -16.99
N GLU A 188 10.61 -2.22 -16.68
CA GLU A 188 11.69 -3.20 -16.59
C GLU A 188 12.09 -3.34 -15.12
N GLY A 189 11.91 -4.50 -14.54
CA GLY A 189 12.11 -4.66 -13.11
C GLY A 189 12.33 -6.09 -12.66
N VAL A 190 12.17 -6.26 -11.37
CA VAL A 190 12.21 -7.57 -10.71
C VAL A 190 10.97 -7.73 -9.83
N VAL A 191 10.52 -8.96 -9.70
CA VAL A 191 9.53 -9.30 -8.67
C VAL A 191 10.16 -9.03 -7.31
N ASP A 192 9.53 -8.18 -6.51
CA ASP A 192 9.99 -7.86 -5.16
C ASP A 192 9.09 -8.45 -4.06
N TYR A 193 7.91 -8.95 -4.44
CA TYR A 193 6.99 -9.61 -3.51
C TYR A 193 6.09 -10.63 -4.20
N ASP A 194 6.03 -11.85 -3.63
CA ASP A 194 5.17 -12.96 -4.04
C ASP A 194 4.58 -13.74 -2.84
N GLY A 195 4.73 -13.19 -1.62
CA GLY A 195 4.40 -13.87 -0.37
C GLY A 195 2.92 -14.15 -0.14
N LEU A 196 2.01 -13.61 -0.96
CA LEU A 196 0.57 -13.81 -0.85
C LEU A 196 -0.02 -14.24 -2.20
N PRO A 197 -0.96 -15.21 -2.21
CA PRO A 197 -1.61 -15.67 -3.43
C PRO A 197 -2.50 -14.61 -4.09
N THR A 198 -2.74 -13.49 -3.40
CA THR A 198 -3.58 -12.37 -3.83
C THR A 198 -2.78 -11.15 -4.26
N PHE A 199 -1.43 -11.26 -4.33
CA PHE A 199 -0.59 -10.10 -4.55
C PHE A 199 0.70 -10.43 -5.32
N ILE A 200 1.04 -9.60 -6.31
CA ILE A 200 2.33 -9.59 -6.99
C ILE A 200 2.91 -8.19 -6.91
N GLY A 201 4.13 -8.07 -6.39
CA GLY A 201 4.91 -6.84 -6.34
C GLY A 201 6.03 -6.86 -7.36
N VAL A 202 6.21 -5.74 -8.06
CA VAL A 202 7.33 -5.51 -8.98
C VAL A 202 8.01 -4.21 -8.63
N ARG A 203 9.32 -4.21 -8.53
CA ARG A 203 10.15 -3.02 -8.38
C ARG A 203 11.00 -2.81 -9.62
N SER A 204 10.92 -1.60 -10.17
CA SER A 204 11.79 -1.11 -11.24
C SER A 204 12.81 -0.11 -10.72
N ALA A 205 13.58 0.51 -11.61
CA ALA A 205 14.49 1.60 -11.25
C ALA A 205 13.76 2.88 -10.81
N ASP A 206 12.48 3.02 -11.15
CA ASP A 206 11.69 4.24 -10.97
C ASP A 206 10.28 4.01 -10.42
N GLY A 207 9.94 2.81 -9.99
CA GLY A 207 8.60 2.53 -9.48
C GLY A 207 8.45 1.26 -8.66
N LEU A 208 7.37 1.26 -7.87
CA LEU A 208 6.80 0.10 -7.20
C LEU A 208 5.43 -0.18 -7.82
N TYR A 209 5.30 -1.33 -8.48
CA TYR A 209 4.08 -1.72 -9.18
C TYR A 209 3.43 -2.86 -8.40
N ARG A 210 2.18 -2.67 -8.01
CA ARG A 210 1.42 -3.58 -7.15
C ARG A 210 0.19 -4.08 -7.89
N PHE A 211 0.07 -5.39 -8.03
CA PHE A 211 -1.05 -6.08 -8.64
C PHE A 211 -1.74 -6.87 -7.55
N ILE A 212 -3.01 -6.61 -7.32
CA ILE A 212 -3.77 -7.14 -6.20
C ILE A 212 -5.06 -7.78 -6.72
N HIS A 213 -5.42 -8.95 -6.19
CA HIS A 213 -6.69 -9.60 -6.45
C HIS A 213 -7.45 -9.79 -5.13
N SER A 214 -8.66 -9.26 -5.05
CA SER A 214 -9.43 -9.27 -3.79
C SER A 214 -9.94 -10.67 -3.37
N GLY A 215 -9.92 -11.63 -4.30
CA GLY A 215 -10.53 -12.95 -4.10
C GLY A 215 -12.06 -12.96 -4.21
N PRO A 216 -12.67 -14.16 -4.23
CA PRO A 216 -14.10 -14.33 -4.48
C PRO A 216 -15.00 -13.71 -3.40
N LEU A 217 -14.56 -13.68 -2.15
CA LEU A 217 -15.31 -13.08 -1.05
C LEU A 217 -15.50 -11.56 -1.19
N ARG A 218 -14.67 -10.91 -2.01
CA ARG A 218 -14.73 -9.47 -2.28
C ARG A 218 -15.05 -9.17 -3.75
N GLY A 219 -15.62 -10.13 -4.48
CA GLY A 219 -16.16 -9.95 -5.83
C GLY A 219 -15.13 -9.99 -6.96
N ASP A 220 -14.00 -10.69 -6.78
CA ASP A 220 -12.96 -10.88 -7.80
C ASP A 220 -12.50 -9.55 -8.44
N VAL A 221 -12.19 -8.58 -7.59
CA VAL A 221 -11.70 -7.26 -8.00
C VAL A 221 -10.20 -7.31 -8.23
N VAL A 222 -9.73 -6.80 -9.37
CA VAL A 222 -8.31 -6.52 -9.60
C VAL A 222 -8.03 -5.06 -9.29
N VAL A 223 -7.00 -4.81 -8.48
CA VAL A 223 -6.54 -3.47 -8.11
C VAL A 223 -5.09 -3.29 -8.56
N LEU A 224 -4.81 -2.19 -9.22
CA LEU A 224 -3.46 -1.70 -9.44
C LEU A 224 -3.18 -0.58 -8.43
N GLY A 225 -2.07 -0.69 -7.70
CA GLY A 225 -1.63 0.32 -6.74
C GLY A 225 -0.15 0.67 -7.01
N HIS A 226 0.10 1.56 -7.97
CA HIS A 226 1.47 1.86 -8.41
C HIS A 226 1.97 3.17 -7.83
N HIS A 227 3.25 3.18 -7.47
CA HIS A 227 3.98 4.35 -7.01
C HIS A 227 5.14 4.59 -7.98
N ILE A 228 5.02 5.61 -8.84
CA ILE A 228 5.98 5.92 -9.90
C ILE A 228 6.77 7.15 -9.45
N TYR A 229 8.08 6.98 -9.30
CA TYR A 229 8.97 8.03 -8.78
C TYR A 229 9.72 8.80 -9.87
N SER A 230 9.51 8.46 -11.14
CA SER A 230 9.96 9.30 -12.25
C SER A 230 9.07 10.53 -12.42
N ASP A 231 9.56 11.51 -13.17
CA ASP A 231 8.80 12.72 -13.47
C ASP A 231 7.73 12.41 -14.55
N VAL A 232 6.63 11.78 -14.11
CA VAL A 232 5.49 11.46 -14.96
C VAL A 232 4.26 12.24 -14.48
N ASP A 233 3.45 12.67 -15.44
CA ASP A 233 2.15 13.25 -15.13
C ASP A 233 1.21 12.13 -14.65
N PRO A 234 0.63 12.24 -13.44
CA PRO A 234 -0.24 11.21 -12.88
C PRO A 234 -1.47 10.91 -13.75
N GLU A 235 -2.06 11.91 -14.39
CA GLU A 235 -3.31 11.74 -15.15
C GLU A 235 -3.12 10.91 -16.43
N PRO A 236 -2.16 11.20 -17.33
CA PRO A 236 -1.83 10.31 -18.44
C PRO A 236 -1.40 8.90 -18.01
N ALA A 237 -0.62 8.79 -16.92
CA ALA A 237 -0.22 7.49 -16.39
C ALA A 237 -1.44 6.66 -15.93
N GLN A 238 -2.36 7.28 -15.19
CA GLN A 238 -3.62 6.67 -14.77
C GLN A 238 -4.43 6.16 -15.98
N GLN A 239 -4.54 6.95 -17.04
CA GLN A 239 -5.28 6.58 -18.26
C GLN A 239 -4.61 5.42 -19.01
N ALA A 240 -3.29 5.43 -19.14
CA ALA A 240 -2.54 4.37 -19.80
C ALA A 240 -2.71 3.02 -19.07
N TRP A 241 -2.57 3.01 -17.74
CA TRP A 241 -2.76 1.83 -16.91
C TRP A 241 -4.21 1.35 -16.88
N GLN A 242 -5.19 2.26 -16.90
CA GLN A 242 -6.60 1.90 -17.04
C GLN A 242 -6.86 1.18 -18.38
N SER A 243 -6.35 1.75 -19.47
CA SER A 243 -6.48 1.15 -20.81
C SER A 243 -5.81 -0.23 -20.91
N TRP A 244 -4.64 -0.36 -20.29
CA TRP A 244 -3.95 -1.64 -20.18
C TRP A 244 -4.80 -2.69 -19.45
N LEU A 245 -5.31 -2.33 -18.25
CA LEU A 245 -6.12 -3.25 -17.45
C LEU A 245 -7.42 -3.64 -18.17
N ASP A 246 -8.04 -2.69 -18.88
CA ASP A 246 -9.25 -2.96 -19.67
C ASP A 246 -8.98 -3.91 -20.83
N ARG A 247 -7.81 -3.81 -21.47
CA ARG A 247 -7.39 -4.74 -22.54
C ARG A 247 -7.10 -6.14 -21.99
N VAL A 248 -6.44 -6.24 -20.85
CA VAL A 248 -6.07 -7.54 -20.24
C VAL A 248 -7.31 -8.34 -19.85
N PHE A 249 -8.37 -7.65 -19.44
CA PHE A 249 -9.63 -8.26 -19.00
C PHE A 249 -10.83 -7.94 -19.91
N ALA A 250 -10.58 -7.83 -21.22
CA ALA A 250 -11.62 -7.62 -22.24
C ALA A 250 -12.45 -8.86 -22.53
#